data_d72208c63401c8934866df11e5473d18
#
_entry.id   d72208c63401c8934866df11e5473d18
#
_cell.length_a   1.000
_cell.length_b   1.000
_cell.length_c   1.000
_cell.angle_alpha   90.00
_cell.angle_beta   90.00
_cell.angle_gamma   90.00
#
_symmetry.space_group_name_H-M   'P 1'
#
loop_
_entity.id
_entity.type
_entity.pdbx_description
1 polymer ?
#
loop_
_entity_poly.entity_id
_entity_poly.type
_entity_poly.pdbx_seq_one_letter_code
_entity_poly.pdbx_strand_id
1 'polypeptide(L)'
;MKLSQKTALRLTAFSGLLPLIYILSRITQINHPAEPSLLLQIISVALLILTEGVLICSIVGGIFLTEESKSFAAFFFTALSFFIFLIGLVYLSIFFGAADPLSAAFGFADLAGGAFAVTALPYAVYLFSCIRKEQRGMRILSAVYGIFGTAGLLQFFLMAATGDGMDVEGVTYPAYYSLLTMDALAVLCIIPAVLGIILLTLIWRETGLENH
;
A
#
# COMPACT_ATOMS: atom_id res chain seq x y z
N MET A 1 -11.56 25.23 -3.82
CA MET A 1 -11.73 23.79 -4.01
C MET A 1 -13.12 23.40 -3.49
N LYS A 2 -13.91 22.62 -4.23
CA LYS A 2 -15.25 22.18 -3.76
C LYS A 2 -15.07 21.27 -2.53
N LEU A 3 -16.08 21.23 -1.64
CA LEU A 3 -16.03 20.42 -0.42
C LEU A 3 -15.79 18.93 -0.70
N SER A 4 -16.38 18.41 -1.77
CA SER A 4 -16.17 17.05 -2.27
C SER A 4 -14.72 16.75 -2.62
N GLN A 5 -14.03 17.68 -3.28
CA GLN A 5 -12.65 17.53 -3.70
C GLN A 5 -11.66 17.52 -2.52
N LYS A 6 -11.93 18.32 -1.47
CA LYS A 6 -11.13 18.30 -0.24
C LYS A 6 -11.27 16.97 0.48
N THR A 7 -12.50 16.48 0.62
CA THR A 7 -12.77 15.20 1.26
C THR A 7 -12.15 14.06 0.48
N ALA A 8 -12.24 14.06 -0.84
CA ALA A 8 -11.65 13.07 -1.72
C ALA A 8 -10.12 13.03 -1.58
N LEU A 9 -9.45 14.20 -1.56
CA LEU A 9 -8.01 14.28 -1.32
C LEU A 9 -7.59 13.74 0.05
N ARG A 10 -8.37 14.00 1.10
CA ARG A 10 -8.12 13.44 2.43
C ARG A 10 -8.25 11.92 2.43
N LEU A 11 -9.26 11.37 1.78
CA LEU A 11 -9.47 9.93 1.70
C LEU A 11 -8.33 9.25 0.93
N THR A 12 -7.93 9.78 -0.23
CA THR A 12 -6.81 9.20 -0.98
C THR A 12 -5.46 9.34 -0.27
N ALA A 13 -5.30 10.33 0.61
CA ALA A 13 -4.07 10.53 1.36
C ALA A 13 -3.76 9.37 2.31
N PHE A 14 -4.76 8.59 2.75
CA PHE A 14 -4.54 7.39 3.54
C PHE A 14 -3.71 6.32 2.82
N SER A 15 -3.69 6.31 1.48
CA SER A 15 -2.83 5.39 0.72
C SER A 15 -1.33 5.57 1.05
N GLY A 16 -0.94 6.74 1.56
CA GLY A 16 0.41 7.00 2.09
C GLY A 16 0.79 6.13 3.29
N LEU A 17 -0.17 5.48 3.94
CA LEU A 17 0.09 4.55 5.06
C LEU A 17 0.45 3.13 4.60
N LEU A 18 0.21 2.75 3.36
CA LEU A 18 0.47 1.39 2.85
C LEU A 18 1.92 0.92 3.09
N PRO A 19 2.97 1.72 2.80
CA PRO A 19 4.34 1.27 3.06
C PRO A 19 4.64 1.09 4.55
N LEU A 20 4.02 1.89 5.43
CA LEU A 20 4.14 1.70 6.88
C LEU A 20 3.48 0.39 7.33
N ILE A 21 2.26 0.13 6.87
CA ILE A 21 1.54 -1.11 7.17
C ILE A 21 2.35 -2.32 6.71
N TYR A 22 2.95 -2.25 5.51
CA TYR A 22 3.81 -3.30 5.00
C TYR A 22 5.02 -3.57 5.89
N ILE A 23 5.75 -2.53 6.32
CA ILE A 23 6.88 -2.67 7.24
C ILE A 23 6.43 -3.35 8.55
N LEU A 24 5.32 -2.90 9.14
CA LEU A 24 4.79 -3.49 10.36
C LEU A 24 4.42 -4.96 10.17
N SER A 25 3.80 -5.30 9.04
CA SER A 25 3.47 -6.68 8.71
C SER A 25 4.72 -7.55 8.56
N ARG A 26 5.80 -7.01 7.94
CA ARG A 26 7.07 -7.73 7.82
C ARG A 26 7.76 -7.94 9.17
N ILE A 27 7.76 -6.95 10.04
CA ILE A 27 8.33 -7.07 11.39
C ILE A 27 7.59 -8.17 12.17
N THR A 28 6.28 -8.29 12.05
CA THR A 28 5.53 -9.37 12.72
C THR A 28 5.90 -10.75 12.16
N GLN A 29 6.24 -10.86 10.89
CA GLN A 29 6.65 -12.13 10.26
C GLN A 29 8.08 -12.54 10.61
N ILE A 30 9.05 -11.61 10.60
CA ILE A 30 10.48 -11.90 10.89
C ILE A 30 10.66 -12.43 12.31
N ASN A 31 9.90 -11.92 13.26
CA ASN A 31 9.97 -12.34 14.67
C ASN A 31 9.16 -13.61 14.97
N HIS A 32 8.86 -14.40 13.93
CA HIS A 32 7.96 -15.52 14.08
C HIS A 32 8.65 -16.79 14.61
N PRO A 33 8.29 -17.28 15.80
CA PRO A 33 8.61 -18.65 16.21
C PRO A 33 7.77 -19.64 15.40
N ALA A 34 8.17 -20.92 15.37
CA ALA A 34 7.44 -21.99 14.67
C ALA A 34 5.95 -22.07 15.06
N GLU A 35 5.60 -21.57 16.25
CA GLU A 35 4.22 -21.41 16.71
C GLU A 35 3.97 -19.93 17.07
N PRO A 36 3.23 -19.18 16.25
CA PRO A 36 2.95 -17.77 16.50
C PRO A 36 2.03 -17.57 17.70
N SER A 37 2.38 -16.63 18.54
CA SER A 37 1.53 -16.26 19.67
C SER A 37 0.19 -15.70 19.15
N LEU A 38 -0.88 -15.89 19.94
CA LEU A 38 -2.21 -15.32 19.65
C LEU A 38 -2.15 -13.81 19.40
N LEU A 39 -1.23 -13.11 20.07
CA LEU A 39 -1.02 -11.67 19.89
C LEU A 39 -0.55 -11.33 18.47
N LEU A 40 0.43 -12.07 17.94
CA LEU A 40 0.92 -11.85 16.56
C LEU A 40 -0.16 -12.13 15.51
N GLN A 41 -1.02 -13.12 15.77
CA GLN A 41 -2.17 -13.41 14.92
C GLN A 41 -3.14 -12.24 14.85
N ILE A 42 -3.52 -11.73 16.01
CA ILE A 42 -4.43 -10.57 16.12
C ILE A 42 -3.83 -9.36 15.42
N ILE A 43 -2.54 -9.11 15.59
CA ILE A 43 -1.84 -8.00 14.91
C ILE A 43 -1.88 -8.17 13.39
N SER A 44 -1.61 -9.37 12.88
CA SER A 44 -1.61 -9.64 11.42
C SER A 44 -3.00 -9.41 10.82
N VAL A 45 -4.05 -9.90 11.48
CA VAL A 45 -5.43 -9.66 11.06
C VAL A 45 -5.81 -8.18 11.12
N ALA A 46 -5.38 -7.48 12.19
CA ALA A 46 -5.63 -6.05 12.32
C ALA A 46 -4.94 -5.25 11.20
N LEU A 47 -3.71 -5.62 10.82
CA LEU A 47 -2.98 -4.98 9.71
C LEU A 47 -3.64 -5.25 8.36
N LEU A 48 -4.20 -6.46 8.16
CA LEU A 48 -4.98 -6.76 6.96
C LEU A 48 -6.24 -5.89 6.88
N ILE A 49 -7.03 -5.85 7.96
CA ILE A 49 -8.24 -5.01 8.03
C ILE A 49 -7.89 -3.54 7.79
N LEU A 50 -6.77 -3.07 8.35
CA LEU A 50 -6.29 -1.71 8.14
C LEU A 50 -5.93 -1.47 6.67
N THR A 51 -5.27 -2.42 6.01
CA THR A 51 -4.96 -2.35 4.57
C THR A 51 -6.24 -2.23 3.75
N GLU A 52 -7.23 -3.06 4.01
CA GLU A 52 -8.53 -3.01 3.34
C GLU A 52 -9.24 -1.68 3.58
N GLY A 53 -9.22 -1.16 4.81
CA GLY A 53 -9.77 0.15 5.15
C GLY A 53 -9.10 1.29 4.36
N VAL A 54 -7.78 1.25 4.22
CA VAL A 54 -7.01 2.21 3.40
C VAL A 54 -7.40 2.10 1.92
N LEU A 55 -7.56 0.88 1.41
CA LEU A 55 -7.97 0.67 0.01
C LEU A 55 -9.40 1.16 -0.24
N ILE A 56 -10.33 0.93 0.68
CA ILE A 56 -11.69 1.50 0.59
C ILE A 56 -11.64 3.03 0.55
N CYS A 57 -10.89 3.67 1.44
CA CYS A 57 -10.71 5.11 1.42
C CYS A 57 -10.12 5.60 0.08
N SER A 58 -9.13 4.87 -0.45
CA SER A 58 -8.49 5.16 -1.73
C SER A 58 -9.48 5.06 -2.90
N ILE A 59 -10.32 4.02 -2.91
CA ILE A 59 -11.34 3.81 -3.94
C ILE A 59 -12.40 4.91 -3.89
N VAL A 60 -12.98 5.16 -2.71
CA VAL A 60 -14.02 6.17 -2.54
C VAL A 60 -13.50 7.56 -2.90
N GLY A 61 -12.34 7.93 -2.37
CA GLY A 61 -11.69 9.19 -2.71
C GLY A 61 -11.35 9.29 -4.20
N GLY A 62 -10.81 8.22 -4.78
CA GLY A 62 -10.44 8.14 -6.19
C GLY A 62 -11.63 8.26 -7.15
N ILE A 63 -12.80 7.69 -6.82
CA ILE A 63 -14.02 7.85 -7.62
C ILE A 63 -14.41 9.33 -7.69
N PHE A 64 -14.50 10.01 -6.56
CA PHE A 64 -14.82 11.45 -6.53
C PHE A 64 -13.80 12.30 -7.29
N LEU A 65 -12.51 11.96 -7.19
CA LEU A 65 -11.46 12.65 -7.92
C LEU A 65 -11.53 12.41 -9.43
N THR A 66 -11.87 11.21 -9.86
CA THR A 66 -12.01 10.86 -11.28
C THR A 66 -13.17 11.61 -11.91
N GLU A 67 -14.30 11.71 -11.21
CA GLU A 67 -15.48 12.46 -11.68
C GLU A 67 -15.20 13.95 -11.83
N GLU A 68 -14.49 14.56 -10.88
CA GLU A 68 -14.22 16.00 -10.89
C GLU A 68 -13.06 16.41 -11.82
N SER A 69 -11.96 15.65 -11.83
CA SER A 69 -10.74 16.03 -12.54
C SER A 69 -10.63 15.45 -13.95
N LYS A 70 -11.41 14.39 -14.26
CA LYS A 70 -11.28 13.58 -15.48
C LYS A 70 -9.84 13.13 -15.72
N SER A 71 -9.06 12.97 -14.64
CA SER A 71 -7.66 12.61 -14.68
C SER A 71 -7.49 11.11 -14.89
N PHE A 72 -6.75 10.73 -15.94
CA PHE A 72 -6.41 9.34 -16.20
C PHE A 72 -5.64 8.71 -15.02
N ALA A 73 -4.77 9.48 -14.36
CA ALA A 73 -4.02 9.01 -13.21
C ALA A 73 -4.93 8.71 -12.01
N ALA A 74 -5.97 9.53 -11.76
CA ALA A 74 -6.96 9.26 -10.72
C ALA A 74 -7.78 8.01 -11.03
N PHE A 75 -8.20 7.83 -12.28
CA PHE A 75 -8.90 6.62 -12.71
C PHE A 75 -8.03 5.38 -12.52
N PHE A 76 -6.76 5.44 -12.95
CA PHE A 76 -5.85 4.30 -12.84
C PHE A 76 -5.56 3.95 -11.39
N PHE A 77 -5.34 4.95 -10.54
CA PHE A 77 -5.18 4.78 -9.10
C PHE A 77 -6.39 4.07 -8.47
N THR A 78 -7.61 4.51 -8.83
CA THR A 78 -8.85 3.93 -8.32
C THR A 78 -9.03 2.47 -8.77
N ALA A 79 -8.81 2.21 -10.06
CA ALA A 79 -8.93 0.87 -10.64
C ALA A 79 -7.95 -0.13 -10.01
N LEU A 80 -6.69 0.29 -9.84
CA LEU A 80 -5.67 -0.54 -9.21
C LEU A 80 -5.97 -0.78 -7.70
N SER A 81 -6.40 0.27 -6.99
CA SER A 81 -6.83 0.12 -5.59
C SER A 81 -7.99 -0.86 -5.45
N PHE A 82 -8.96 -0.80 -6.37
CA PHE A 82 -10.10 -1.72 -6.40
C PHE A 82 -9.66 -3.17 -6.70
N PHE A 83 -8.75 -3.35 -7.65
CA PHE A 83 -8.22 -4.67 -7.98
C PHE A 83 -7.51 -5.32 -6.79
N ILE A 84 -6.63 -4.56 -6.09
CA ILE A 84 -5.94 -5.06 -4.91
C ILE A 84 -6.93 -5.34 -3.75
N PHE A 85 -7.94 -4.50 -3.59
CA PHE A 85 -9.01 -4.72 -2.62
C PHE A 85 -9.73 -6.06 -2.85
N LEU A 86 -10.04 -6.41 -4.11
CA LEU A 86 -10.63 -7.71 -4.42
C LEU A 86 -9.71 -8.87 -4.05
N ILE A 87 -8.39 -8.74 -4.26
CA ILE A 87 -7.41 -9.73 -3.81
C ILE A 87 -7.44 -9.87 -2.28
N GLY A 88 -7.51 -8.76 -1.56
CA GLY A 88 -7.61 -8.75 -0.11
C GLY A 88 -8.88 -9.44 0.41
N LEU A 89 -10.02 -9.25 -0.25
CA LEU A 89 -11.25 -9.99 0.09
C LEU A 89 -11.09 -11.49 -0.10
N VAL A 90 -10.37 -11.93 -1.14
CA VAL A 90 -10.05 -13.36 -1.33
C VAL A 90 -9.19 -13.86 -0.16
N TYR A 91 -8.16 -13.12 0.25
CA TYR A 91 -7.34 -13.47 1.40
C TYR A 91 -8.16 -13.54 2.69
N LEU A 92 -9.05 -12.57 2.94
CA LEU A 92 -9.97 -12.61 4.08
C LEU A 92 -10.86 -13.85 4.05
N SER A 93 -11.39 -14.22 2.89
CA SER A 93 -12.22 -15.42 2.76
C SER A 93 -11.44 -16.71 3.03
N ILE A 94 -10.16 -16.77 2.58
CA ILE A 94 -9.26 -17.90 2.87
C ILE A 94 -8.97 -17.95 4.37
N PHE A 95 -8.69 -16.79 5.00
CA PHE A 95 -8.46 -16.71 6.43
C PHE A 95 -9.64 -17.26 7.25
N PHE A 96 -10.86 -16.82 6.96
CA PHE A 96 -12.04 -17.28 7.70
C PHE A 96 -12.45 -18.71 7.39
N GLY A 97 -12.04 -19.28 6.24
CA GLY A 97 -12.32 -20.66 5.82
C GLY A 97 -11.20 -21.64 6.11
N ALA A 98 -10.02 -21.20 6.51
CA ALA A 98 -8.86 -22.06 6.69
C ALA A 98 -8.95 -22.88 7.99
N ALA A 99 -8.52 -24.14 7.91
CA ALA A 99 -8.33 -25.00 9.09
C ALA A 99 -7.19 -24.50 9.99
N ASP A 100 -6.21 -23.81 9.39
CA ASP A 100 -5.13 -23.09 10.08
C ASP A 100 -5.13 -21.62 9.63
N PRO A 101 -5.84 -20.74 10.37
CA PRO A 101 -5.90 -19.32 10.05
C PRO A 101 -4.54 -18.60 10.07
N LEU A 102 -3.54 -19.20 10.73
CA LEU A 102 -2.24 -18.59 10.91
C LEU A 102 -1.38 -18.62 9.66
N SER A 103 -1.28 -19.78 9.01
CA SER A 103 -0.54 -19.90 7.75
C SER A 103 -1.16 -19.00 6.68
N ALA A 104 -2.48 -18.82 6.71
CA ALA A 104 -3.18 -17.89 5.84
C ALA A 104 -2.81 -16.42 6.15
N ALA A 105 -2.69 -16.03 7.42
CA ALA A 105 -2.38 -14.65 7.81
C ALA A 105 -1.00 -14.16 7.32
N PHE A 106 -0.05 -15.07 7.11
CA PHE A 106 1.30 -14.72 6.65
C PHE A 106 1.35 -14.21 5.20
N GLY A 107 0.55 -14.77 4.30
CA GLY A 107 0.44 -14.30 2.93
C GLY A 107 -0.12 -12.87 2.82
N PHE A 108 -0.76 -12.38 3.88
CA PHE A 108 -1.42 -11.07 3.87
C PHE A 108 -0.47 -9.88 4.02
N ALA A 109 0.73 -10.08 4.59
CA ALA A 109 1.70 -9.00 4.72
C ALA A 109 2.09 -8.40 3.37
N ASP A 110 2.11 -9.23 2.34
CA ASP A 110 2.51 -8.83 1.00
C ASP A 110 1.45 -7.97 0.32
N LEU A 111 0.19 -8.04 0.75
CA LEU A 111 -0.90 -7.25 0.18
C LEU A 111 -0.63 -5.74 0.29
N ALA A 112 -0.21 -5.25 1.47
CA ALA A 112 0.08 -3.83 1.66
C ALA A 112 1.28 -3.37 0.82
N GLY A 113 2.33 -4.22 0.70
CA GLY A 113 3.48 -3.97 -0.15
C GLY A 113 3.13 -3.95 -1.64
N GLY A 114 2.35 -4.92 -2.10
CA GLY A 114 1.83 -4.97 -3.45
C GLY A 114 0.92 -3.78 -3.77
N ALA A 115 0.03 -3.43 -2.84
CA ALA A 115 -0.83 -2.26 -2.96
C ALA A 115 -0.01 -0.96 -3.10
N PHE A 116 1.01 -0.76 -2.25
CA PHE A 116 1.93 0.37 -2.37
C PHE A 116 2.63 0.38 -3.72
N ALA A 117 3.29 -0.71 -4.09
CA ALA A 117 4.08 -0.79 -5.31
C ALA A 117 3.26 -0.43 -6.57
N VAL A 118 2.02 -0.91 -6.65
CA VAL A 118 1.15 -0.74 -7.81
C VAL A 118 0.46 0.63 -7.82
N THR A 119 0.04 1.16 -6.65
CA THR A 119 -0.75 2.40 -6.58
C THR A 119 0.07 3.67 -6.40
N ALA A 120 1.33 3.57 -5.92
CA ALA A 120 2.12 4.74 -5.55
C ALA A 120 2.42 5.66 -6.74
N LEU A 121 2.76 5.11 -7.91
CA LEU A 121 3.05 5.92 -9.09
C LEU A 121 1.83 6.69 -9.60
N PRO A 122 0.67 6.07 -9.89
CA PRO A 122 -0.51 6.80 -10.32
C PRO A 122 -1.01 7.78 -9.24
N TYR A 123 -0.88 7.45 -7.95
CA TYR A 123 -1.17 8.37 -6.86
C TYR A 123 -0.26 9.59 -6.88
N ALA A 124 1.05 9.39 -7.02
CA ALA A 124 2.02 10.48 -7.07
C ALA A 124 1.82 11.40 -8.28
N VAL A 125 1.56 10.82 -9.47
CA VAL A 125 1.26 11.58 -10.69
C VAL A 125 -0.01 12.41 -10.50
N TYR A 126 -1.04 11.82 -9.90
CA TYR A 126 -2.27 12.54 -9.58
C TYR A 126 -2.01 13.69 -8.60
N LEU A 127 -1.36 13.44 -7.46
CA LEU A 127 -1.02 14.49 -6.49
C LEU A 127 -0.17 15.60 -7.12
N PHE A 128 0.83 15.24 -7.92
CA PHE A 128 1.69 16.20 -8.60
C PHE A 128 0.90 17.13 -9.52
N SER A 129 -0.17 16.62 -10.16
CA SER A 129 -1.05 17.41 -11.03
C SER A 129 -2.01 18.31 -10.26
N CYS A 130 -2.47 17.87 -9.08
CA CYS A 130 -3.47 18.59 -8.28
C CYS A 130 -2.87 19.63 -7.34
N ILE A 131 -1.63 19.42 -6.88
CA ILE A 131 -0.95 20.34 -5.97
C ILE A 131 -0.60 21.63 -6.72
N ARG A 132 -0.93 22.79 -6.14
CA ARG A 132 -0.64 24.10 -6.73
C ARG A 132 0.87 24.26 -6.98
N LYS A 133 1.22 24.97 -8.07
CA LYS A 133 2.63 25.22 -8.45
C LYS A 133 3.44 25.91 -7.35
N GLU A 134 2.77 26.67 -6.50
CA GLU A 134 3.36 27.39 -5.36
C GLU A 134 3.82 26.45 -4.25
N GLN A 135 3.19 25.27 -4.12
CA GLN A 135 3.51 24.26 -3.11
C GLN A 135 4.59 23.29 -3.62
N ARG A 136 5.73 23.84 -4.03
CA ARG A 136 6.84 23.06 -4.63
C ARG A 136 7.30 21.88 -3.75
N GLY A 137 7.35 22.08 -2.43
CA GLY A 137 7.75 21.04 -1.48
C GLY A 137 6.86 19.79 -1.54
N MET A 138 5.53 19.96 -1.52
CA MET A 138 4.60 18.84 -1.62
C MET A 138 4.70 18.13 -2.98
N ARG A 139 4.92 18.87 -4.06
CA ARG A 139 5.12 18.28 -5.40
C ARG A 139 6.39 17.43 -5.46
N ILE A 140 7.49 17.90 -4.87
CA ILE A 140 8.74 17.12 -4.77
C ILE A 140 8.52 15.87 -3.92
N LEU A 141 7.87 16.00 -2.76
CA LEU A 141 7.57 14.85 -1.89
C LEU A 141 6.72 13.81 -2.61
N SER A 142 5.67 14.22 -3.35
CA SER A 142 4.84 13.30 -4.11
C SER A 142 5.63 12.61 -5.24
N ALA A 143 6.49 13.33 -5.94
CA ALA A 143 7.35 12.77 -6.98
C ALA A 143 8.33 11.72 -6.40
N VAL A 144 8.99 12.05 -5.28
CA VAL A 144 9.89 11.11 -4.60
C VAL A 144 9.13 9.86 -4.13
N TYR A 145 7.93 10.03 -3.56
CA TYR A 145 7.06 8.92 -3.17
C TYR A 145 6.76 7.99 -4.38
N GLY A 146 6.44 8.58 -5.53
CA GLY A 146 6.20 7.83 -6.77
C GLY A 146 7.44 7.09 -7.30
N ILE A 147 8.63 7.68 -7.18
CA ILE A 147 9.90 7.02 -7.58
C ILE A 147 10.12 5.78 -6.73
N PHE A 148 9.94 5.85 -5.42
CA PHE A 148 10.06 4.68 -4.54
C PHE A 148 9.00 3.62 -4.83
N GLY A 149 7.76 4.02 -5.14
CA GLY A 149 6.72 3.11 -5.59
C GLY A 149 7.09 2.38 -6.87
N THR A 150 7.66 3.10 -7.85
CA THR A 150 8.14 2.50 -9.10
C THR A 150 9.31 1.54 -8.85
N ALA A 151 10.23 1.89 -7.95
CA ALA A 151 11.32 0.99 -7.55
C ALA A 151 10.76 -0.28 -6.88
N GLY A 152 9.75 -0.16 -6.02
CA GLY A 152 9.04 -1.29 -5.40
C GLY A 152 8.34 -2.17 -6.43
N LEU A 153 7.71 -1.57 -7.44
CA LEU A 153 7.08 -2.30 -8.54
C LEU A 153 8.11 -3.08 -9.38
N LEU A 154 9.25 -2.44 -9.71
CA LEU A 154 10.35 -3.10 -10.41
C LEU A 154 10.92 -4.25 -9.59
N GLN A 155 11.10 -4.06 -8.30
CA GLN A 155 11.54 -5.12 -7.38
C GLN A 155 10.56 -6.30 -7.41
N PHE A 156 9.27 -6.03 -7.37
CA PHE A 156 8.23 -7.05 -7.44
C PHE A 156 8.26 -7.84 -8.75
N PHE A 157 8.43 -7.16 -9.89
CA PHE A 157 8.58 -7.81 -11.19
C PHE A 157 9.87 -8.62 -11.32
N LEU A 158 10.99 -8.10 -10.81
CA LEU A 158 12.24 -8.84 -10.80
C LEU A 158 12.12 -10.12 -9.97
N MET A 159 11.47 -10.06 -8.81
CA MET A 159 11.18 -11.22 -7.99
C MET A 159 10.34 -12.26 -8.72
N ALA A 160 9.31 -11.82 -9.46
CA ALA A 160 8.47 -12.70 -10.24
C ALA A 160 9.19 -13.32 -11.47
N ALA A 161 10.14 -12.57 -12.07
CA ALA A 161 10.87 -12.98 -13.27
C ALA A 161 12.08 -13.89 -12.97
N THR A 162 12.69 -13.72 -11.81
CA THR A 162 13.89 -14.50 -11.42
C THR A 162 13.58 -15.88 -10.84
N GLY A 163 12.39 -16.37 -10.99
CA GLY A 163 11.75 -17.64 -10.67
C GLY A 163 12.53 -18.90 -10.25
N ASP A 164 13.81 -18.77 -9.87
CA ASP A 164 14.59 -19.87 -9.30
C ASP A 164 14.06 -20.17 -7.89
N GLY A 165 13.06 -21.02 -7.85
CA GLY A 165 12.45 -21.45 -6.61
C GLY A 165 13.42 -22.22 -5.73
N MET A 166 13.36 -21.96 -4.43
CA MET A 166 14.01 -22.78 -3.43
C MET A 166 13.24 -24.09 -3.31
N ASP A 167 13.87 -25.21 -3.62
CA ASP A 167 13.28 -26.52 -3.45
C ASP A 167 13.46 -26.96 -1.98
N VAL A 168 12.39 -26.93 -1.23
CA VAL A 168 12.40 -27.41 0.16
C VAL A 168 11.43 -28.58 0.23
N GLU A 169 11.97 -29.77 0.50
CA GLU A 169 11.21 -31.02 0.63
C GLU A 169 10.30 -31.37 -0.58
N GLY A 170 10.77 -31.03 -1.81
CA GLY A 170 10.02 -31.31 -3.06
C GLY A 170 8.94 -30.26 -3.37
N VAL A 171 8.87 -29.17 -2.63
CA VAL A 171 8.04 -28.00 -2.93
C VAL A 171 8.90 -26.87 -3.41
N THR A 172 8.75 -26.49 -4.66
CA THR A 172 9.48 -25.34 -5.24
C THR A 172 8.81 -24.05 -4.82
N TYR A 173 9.45 -23.33 -3.90
CA TYR A 173 9.03 -21.97 -3.53
C TYR A 173 9.64 -20.98 -4.52
N PRO A 174 8.84 -20.10 -5.14
CA PRO A 174 9.38 -19.05 -6.00
C PRO A 174 10.39 -18.17 -5.28
N ALA A 175 11.39 -17.64 -5.98
CA ALA A 175 12.47 -16.82 -5.40
C ALA A 175 11.98 -15.58 -4.64
N TYR A 176 10.77 -15.08 -4.95
CA TYR A 176 10.17 -13.97 -4.23
C TYR A 176 9.79 -14.28 -2.77
N TYR A 177 9.78 -15.56 -2.38
CA TYR A 177 9.67 -15.96 -0.96
C TYR A 177 11.01 -15.96 -0.23
N SER A 178 12.13 -15.69 -0.91
CA SER A 178 13.40 -15.55 -0.21
C SER A 178 13.33 -14.33 0.72
N LEU A 179 13.66 -14.53 1.99
CA LEU A 179 13.70 -13.49 3.02
C LEU A 179 14.47 -12.23 2.56
N LEU A 180 15.52 -12.41 1.74
CA LEU A 180 16.35 -11.32 1.23
C LEU A 180 15.61 -10.35 0.31
N THR A 181 14.74 -10.85 -0.56
CA THR A 181 13.99 -10.01 -1.51
C THR A 181 12.85 -9.28 -0.84
N MET A 182 12.17 -9.93 0.10
CA MET A 182 11.11 -9.30 0.90
C MET A 182 11.67 -8.24 1.85
N ASP A 183 12.82 -8.50 2.45
CA ASP A 183 13.49 -7.52 3.30
C ASP A 183 13.98 -6.31 2.50
N ALA A 184 14.47 -6.51 1.26
CA ALA A 184 14.84 -5.41 0.39
C ALA A 184 13.65 -4.49 0.09
N LEU A 185 12.46 -5.04 -0.18
CA LEU A 185 11.25 -4.24 -0.37
C LEU A 185 10.85 -3.52 0.92
N ALA A 186 10.97 -4.16 2.08
CA ALA A 186 10.68 -3.51 3.36
C ALA A 186 11.64 -2.34 3.63
N VAL A 187 12.93 -2.49 3.33
CA VAL A 187 13.91 -1.40 3.42
C VAL A 187 13.57 -0.25 2.45
N LEU A 188 13.19 -0.57 1.20
CA LEU A 188 12.73 0.43 0.23
C LEU A 188 11.48 1.17 0.72
N CYS A 189 10.63 0.54 1.53
CA CYS A 189 9.42 1.14 2.07
C CYS A 189 9.67 2.12 3.24
N ILE A 190 10.84 2.14 3.86
CA ILE A 190 11.13 3.02 5.01
C ILE A 190 10.95 4.50 4.63
N ILE A 191 11.58 4.93 3.54
CA ILE A 191 11.48 6.32 3.08
C ILE A 191 10.04 6.67 2.66
N PRO A 192 9.35 5.89 1.80
CA PRO A 192 7.96 6.21 1.46
C PRO A 192 7.00 6.12 2.64
N ALA A 193 7.26 5.33 3.68
CA ALA A 193 6.45 5.35 4.90
C ALA A 193 6.51 6.72 5.60
N VAL A 194 7.70 7.28 5.74
CA VAL A 194 7.88 8.63 6.30
C VAL A 194 7.26 9.69 5.39
N LEU A 195 7.52 9.62 4.09
CA LEU A 195 6.95 10.55 3.10
C LEU A 195 5.41 10.48 3.05
N GLY A 196 4.85 9.28 3.15
CA GLY A 196 3.40 9.06 3.17
C GLY A 196 2.73 9.72 4.37
N ILE A 197 3.33 9.60 5.56
CA ILE A 197 2.85 10.28 6.78
C ILE A 197 2.93 11.80 6.63
N ILE A 198 4.04 12.31 6.09
CA ILE A 198 4.23 13.75 5.85
C ILE A 198 3.18 14.25 4.85
N LEU A 199 2.99 13.57 3.72
CA LEU A 199 1.99 13.93 2.71
C LEU A 199 0.58 13.91 3.29
N LEU A 200 0.22 12.87 4.04
CA LEU A 200 -1.06 12.76 4.75
C LEU A 200 -1.28 13.99 5.64
N THR A 201 -0.31 14.31 6.48
CA THR A 201 -0.39 15.44 7.42
C THR A 201 -0.52 16.78 6.69
N LEU A 202 0.27 16.99 5.65
CA LEU A 202 0.22 18.23 4.86
C LEU A 202 -1.11 18.39 4.13
N ILE A 203 -1.64 17.33 3.50
CA ILE A 203 -2.93 17.36 2.81
C ILE A 203 -4.05 17.69 3.80
N TRP A 204 -4.04 17.10 4.99
CA TRP A 204 -5.04 17.39 6.02
C TRP A 204 -4.95 18.81 6.51
N ARG A 205 -3.76 19.37 6.73
CA ARG A 205 -3.52 20.75 7.15
C ARG A 205 -4.00 21.74 6.10
N GLU A 206 -3.57 21.60 4.86
CA GLU A 206 -3.92 22.51 3.78
C GLU A 206 -5.43 22.53 3.49
N THR A 207 -6.06 21.35 3.52
CA THR A 207 -7.50 21.23 3.32
C THR A 207 -8.33 21.69 4.53
N GLY A 208 -7.72 21.81 5.71
CA GLY A 208 -8.35 22.32 6.94
C GLY A 208 -8.34 23.85 7.04
N LEU A 209 -7.24 24.49 6.66
CA LEU A 209 -7.04 25.93 6.79
C LEU A 209 -7.97 26.79 5.89
N GLU A 210 -8.47 26.23 4.79
CA GLU A 210 -9.39 26.94 3.90
C GLU A 210 -10.85 26.98 4.40
N ASN A 211 -11.15 26.45 5.59
CA ASN A 211 -12.48 26.47 6.19
C ASN A 211 -12.68 27.59 7.23
N HIS A 212 -11.69 28.46 7.42
CA HIS A 212 -11.71 29.67 8.22
C HIS A 212 -11.42 30.88 7.34
#